data_7fa298f89a0c7212621e1dcb9cbf21ff
#
_entry.id   7fa298f89a0c7212621e1dcb9cbf21ff
#
_cell.length_a   1.000
_cell.length_b   1.000
_cell.length_c   1.000
_cell.angle_alpha   90.00
_cell.angle_beta   90.00
_cell.angle_gamma   90.00
#
_symmetry.space_group_name_H-M   'P 1'
#
loop_
_entity.id
_entity.type
_entity.pdbx_description
1 polymer ?
#
loop_
_entity_poly.entity_id
_entity_poly.type
_entity_poly.pdbx_seq_one_letter_code
_entity_poly.pdbx_strand_id
1 'polypeptide(L)'
;ITVPAAPREVIATVATTDGVANVSWTEPTSSIGSNNPPITSYEAKVNPGGQFCIATAPTKSCSISGLTNWNAYTVSVAARNSVGLGPSASAPAIVRPGTYDDFFATPRTISGLSGTSTSKNDFASAEVNEPNHVGFLASDSVWFKYTAPASGQIDISTAGSNFDTLLAVYTGNSLNSLNSIASNDDVRTGQSSAVSFAAVSGQTYRIAVDGFSNYTGNITLNWDLRLPSPPLAPTNVTAITSRSREVEISWSAPANANYPVTSYTVTSSSSGKTCTWTQGPL
;
A
#
# COMPACT_ATOMS: atom_id res chain seq x y z
N ILE A 1 -41.73 31.75 15.47
CA ILE A 1 -40.28 31.50 15.56
C ILE A 1 -40.12 30.01 15.78
N THR A 2 -39.43 29.32 14.84
CA THR A 2 -39.25 27.87 14.82
C THR A 2 -37.81 27.52 14.55
N VAL A 3 -37.44 26.28 14.83
CA VAL A 3 -36.15 25.70 14.39
C VAL A 3 -36.11 25.65 12.85
N PRO A 4 -34.92 25.59 12.23
CA PRO A 4 -34.81 25.45 10.77
C PRO A 4 -35.44 24.15 10.27
N ALA A 5 -35.82 24.10 9.00
CA ALA A 5 -36.15 22.86 8.34
C ALA A 5 -34.88 22.03 8.06
N ALA A 6 -35.05 20.77 7.64
CA ALA A 6 -33.93 19.91 7.29
C ALA A 6 -33.16 20.44 6.08
N PRO A 7 -31.81 20.36 6.09
CA PRO A 7 -30.98 20.59 4.91
C PRO A 7 -31.39 19.68 3.74
N ARG A 8 -31.00 20.05 2.51
CA ARG A 8 -31.31 19.30 1.30
C ARG A 8 -30.06 18.81 0.60
N GLU A 9 -30.23 17.88 -0.31
CA GLU A 9 -29.14 17.38 -1.17
C GLU A 9 -27.91 17.02 -0.34
N VAL A 10 -28.13 16.31 0.76
CA VAL A 10 -27.01 15.84 1.60
C VAL A 10 -26.22 14.81 0.81
N ILE A 11 -24.94 15.10 0.60
CA ILE A 11 -23.98 14.22 -0.08
C ILE A 11 -22.88 13.89 0.94
N ALA A 12 -22.57 12.63 1.05
CA ALA A 12 -21.43 12.15 1.84
C ALA A 12 -20.53 11.29 0.95
N THR A 13 -19.23 11.57 0.98
CA THR A 13 -18.21 10.87 0.21
C THR A 13 -17.05 10.47 1.09
N VAL A 14 -16.32 9.44 0.69
CA VAL A 14 -15.06 9.06 1.33
C VAL A 14 -14.01 10.11 1.02
N ALA A 15 -13.23 10.52 2.02
CA ALA A 15 -12.06 11.38 1.81
C ALA A 15 -10.85 10.54 1.34
N THR A 16 -9.86 11.22 0.78
CA THR A 16 -8.56 10.59 0.46
C THR A 16 -7.72 10.25 1.69
N THR A 17 -8.16 10.69 2.87
CA THR A 17 -7.53 10.41 4.17
C THR A 17 -8.34 9.34 4.89
N ASP A 18 -7.65 8.34 5.41
CA ASP A 18 -8.24 7.27 6.21
C ASP A 18 -9.04 7.81 7.40
N GLY A 19 -10.17 7.16 7.69
CA GLY A 19 -11.03 7.53 8.81
C GLY A 19 -11.78 8.84 8.64
N VAL A 20 -11.92 9.37 7.42
CA VAL A 20 -12.56 10.67 7.15
C VAL A 20 -13.67 10.53 6.10
N ALA A 21 -14.82 11.17 6.38
CA ALA A 21 -15.89 11.37 5.42
C ALA A 21 -16.10 12.86 5.16
N ASN A 22 -16.19 13.26 3.91
CA ASN A 22 -16.55 14.62 3.50
C ASN A 22 -18.07 14.70 3.32
N VAL A 23 -18.67 15.74 3.90
CA VAL A 23 -20.13 15.95 3.86
C VAL A 23 -20.43 17.33 3.30
N SER A 24 -21.39 17.40 2.39
CA SER A 24 -21.91 18.66 1.83
C SER A 24 -23.43 18.62 1.76
N TRP A 25 -24.04 19.78 1.72
CA TRP A 25 -25.51 19.93 1.67
C TRP A 25 -25.91 21.27 1.08
N THR A 26 -27.19 21.40 0.77
CA THR A 26 -27.81 22.69 0.45
C THR A 26 -28.68 23.17 1.60
N GLU A 27 -28.83 24.49 1.70
CA GLU A 27 -29.62 25.15 2.73
C GLU A 27 -31.12 24.79 2.62
N PRO A 28 -31.83 24.65 3.75
CA PRO A 28 -33.28 24.47 3.74
C PRO A 28 -33.99 25.61 3.04
N THR A 29 -35.02 25.33 2.23
CA THR A 29 -35.81 26.37 1.54
C THR A 29 -36.74 27.16 2.42
N SER A 30 -37.14 26.60 3.57
CA SER A 30 -38.16 27.20 4.46
C SER A 30 -37.58 28.00 5.63
N SER A 31 -36.22 28.20 5.67
CA SER A 31 -35.57 29.07 6.67
C SER A 31 -35.68 30.57 6.34
N ILE A 32 -36.19 30.91 5.13
CA ILE A 32 -36.24 32.29 4.64
C ILE A 32 -37.69 32.81 4.76
N GLY A 33 -38.21 32.77 5.99
CA GLY A 33 -39.42 33.52 6.32
C GLY A 33 -39.07 34.74 7.13
N SER A 34 -39.69 35.89 6.88
CA SER A 34 -39.38 37.19 7.47
C SER A 34 -39.43 37.24 9.01
N ASN A 35 -39.76 36.13 9.71
CA ASN A 35 -39.89 36.04 11.16
C ASN A 35 -39.09 34.91 11.80
N ASN A 36 -38.34 34.10 11.03
CA ASN A 36 -37.46 33.04 11.61
C ASN A 36 -36.01 33.52 11.76
N PRO A 37 -35.36 33.23 12.91
CA PRO A 37 -33.97 33.55 13.06
C PRO A 37 -33.09 32.88 11.99
N PRO A 38 -32.04 33.56 11.56
CA PRO A 38 -31.12 32.98 10.54
C PRO A 38 -30.44 31.72 11.07
N ILE A 39 -30.07 30.85 10.18
CA ILE A 39 -29.24 29.66 10.48
C ILE A 39 -27.88 30.13 10.94
N THR A 40 -27.43 29.61 12.07
CA THR A 40 -26.12 29.93 12.67
C THR A 40 -25.07 28.86 12.41
N SER A 41 -25.50 27.59 12.34
CA SER A 41 -24.61 26.45 12.10
C SER A 41 -25.34 25.24 11.55
N TYR A 42 -24.55 24.27 11.10
CA TYR A 42 -24.99 22.94 10.70
C TYR A 42 -24.20 21.90 11.49
N GLU A 43 -24.87 20.80 11.86
CA GLU A 43 -24.25 19.62 12.48
C GLU A 43 -24.42 18.44 11.54
N ALA A 44 -23.28 17.89 11.05
CA ALA A 44 -23.27 16.65 10.30
C ALA A 44 -22.78 15.53 11.21
N LYS A 45 -23.51 14.41 11.25
CA LYS A 45 -23.28 13.29 12.18
C LYS A 45 -23.35 11.96 11.49
N VAL A 46 -22.54 11.00 11.93
CA VAL A 46 -22.58 9.61 11.45
C VAL A 46 -23.28 8.67 12.44
N ASN A 47 -23.81 7.59 11.90
CA ASN A 47 -24.33 6.46 12.65
C ASN A 47 -23.89 5.14 11.97
N PRO A 48 -23.32 4.18 12.71
CA PRO A 48 -23.02 4.15 14.14
C PRO A 48 -21.84 5.07 14.54
N GLY A 49 -21.55 5.14 15.82
CA GLY A 49 -20.38 5.81 16.40
C GLY A 49 -20.61 7.25 16.85
N GLY A 50 -21.50 8.00 16.19
CA GLY A 50 -21.91 9.32 16.64
C GLY A 50 -20.90 10.45 16.46
N GLN A 51 -19.77 10.21 15.75
CA GLN A 51 -18.83 11.25 15.38
C GLN A 51 -19.53 12.32 14.53
N PHE A 52 -19.12 13.57 14.68
CA PHE A 52 -19.78 14.68 14.02
C PHE A 52 -18.80 15.80 13.65
N CYS A 53 -19.23 16.70 12.78
CA CYS A 53 -18.59 17.98 12.54
C CYS A 53 -19.62 19.11 12.56
N ILE A 54 -19.17 20.32 12.90
CA ILE A 54 -20.00 21.52 12.88
C ILE A 54 -19.45 22.50 11.85
N ALA A 55 -20.32 22.99 10.98
CA ALA A 55 -20.00 24.07 10.07
C ALA A 55 -20.79 25.34 10.46
N THR A 56 -20.08 26.45 10.67
CA THR A 56 -20.70 27.75 10.91
C THR A 56 -21.26 28.29 9.59
N ALA A 57 -22.51 28.79 9.58
CA ALA A 57 -23.08 29.41 8.39
C ALA A 57 -22.22 30.61 7.93
N PRO A 58 -22.07 30.84 6.62
CA PRO A 58 -22.78 30.20 5.50
C PRO A 58 -22.12 28.92 4.95
N THR A 59 -21.10 28.36 5.61
CA THR A 59 -20.44 27.13 5.15
C THR A 59 -21.41 25.96 5.11
N LYS A 60 -21.38 25.19 4.02
CA LYS A 60 -22.30 24.08 3.73
C LYS A 60 -21.56 22.75 3.49
N SER A 61 -20.40 22.60 4.11
CA SER A 61 -19.61 21.37 4.10
C SER A 61 -18.75 21.26 5.34
N CYS A 62 -18.43 20.04 5.75
CA CYS A 62 -17.40 19.74 6.75
C CYS A 62 -16.89 18.30 6.57
N SER A 63 -15.80 17.97 7.27
CA SER A 63 -15.24 16.61 7.29
C SER A 63 -15.41 16.00 8.66
N ILE A 64 -15.94 14.78 8.71
CA ILE A 64 -16.06 13.99 9.95
C ILE A 64 -14.87 13.05 10.01
N SER A 65 -14.05 13.16 11.03
CA SER A 65 -12.86 12.36 11.29
C SER A 65 -13.04 11.37 12.43
N GLY A 66 -12.04 10.48 12.63
CA GLY A 66 -12.07 9.48 13.70
C GLY A 66 -13.02 8.30 13.41
N LEU A 67 -13.32 8.08 12.13
CA LEU A 67 -14.12 6.95 11.69
C LEU A 67 -13.23 5.71 11.56
N THR A 68 -13.78 4.55 11.85
CA THR A 68 -13.09 3.28 11.58
C THR A 68 -13.19 2.96 10.10
N ASN A 69 -12.05 2.73 9.46
CA ASN A 69 -12.01 2.36 8.05
C ASN A 69 -12.86 1.11 7.78
N TRP A 70 -13.48 1.09 6.59
CA TRP A 70 -14.35 0.05 6.03
C TRP A 70 -15.65 -0.22 6.82
N ASN A 71 -15.87 0.41 7.97
CA ASN A 71 -17.17 0.36 8.63
C ASN A 71 -18.19 1.18 7.84
N ALA A 72 -19.42 0.67 7.79
CA ALA A 72 -20.54 1.33 7.13
C ALA A 72 -21.10 2.44 8.03
N TYR A 73 -21.21 3.65 7.50
CA TYR A 73 -21.80 4.79 8.18
C TYR A 73 -22.91 5.41 7.34
N THR A 74 -24.05 5.69 7.95
CA THR A 74 -25.03 6.65 7.43
C THR A 74 -24.68 8.04 7.91
N VAL A 75 -24.88 9.06 7.09
CA VAL A 75 -24.58 10.46 7.43
C VAL A 75 -25.87 11.26 7.41
N SER A 76 -26.07 12.09 8.42
CA SER A 76 -27.20 13.01 8.49
C SER A 76 -26.75 14.43 8.85
N VAL A 77 -27.45 15.44 8.36
CA VAL A 77 -27.16 16.86 8.59
C VAL A 77 -28.39 17.57 9.12
N ALA A 78 -28.24 18.34 10.18
CA ALA A 78 -29.27 19.21 10.75
C ALA A 78 -28.79 20.67 10.78
N ALA A 79 -29.71 21.62 10.61
CA ALA A 79 -29.44 23.05 10.72
C ALA A 79 -29.87 23.58 12.08
N ARG A 80 -29.12 24.58 12.60
CA ARG A 80 -29.39 25.23 13.91
C ARG A 80 -29.58 26.72 13.72
N ASN A 81 -30.53 27.30 14.45
CA ASN A 81 -30.68 28.73 14.65
C ASN A 81 -30.73 29.06 16.18
N SER A 82 -31.07 30.28 16.55
CA SER A 82 -31.17 30.68 17.94
C SER A 82 -32.30 30.00 18.73
N VAL A 83 -33.26 29.38 18.05
CA VAL A 83 -34.34 28.60 18.71
C VAL A 83 -33.89 27.19 19.04
N GLY A 84 -33.05 26.57 18.19
CA GLY A 84 -32.54 25.23 18.40
C GLY A 84 -32.11 24.50 17.14
N LEU A 85 -31.84 23.21 17.28
CA LEU A 85 -31.51 22.29 16.19
C LEU A 85 -32.82 21.80 15.54
N GLY A 86 -32.87 21.89 14.24
CA GLY A 86 -33.98 21.38 13.41
C GLY A 86 -33.87 19.88 13.11
N PRO A 87 -34.81 19.33 12.35
CA PRO A 87 -34.74 17.96 11.89
C PRO A 87 -33.56 17.75 10.94
N SER A 88 -33.05 16.51 10.91
CA SER A 88 -31.94 16.12 10.02
C SER A 88 -32.44 15.55 8.69
N ALA A 89 -31.63 15.71 7.64
CA ALA A 89 -31.73 14.96 6.40
C ALA A 89 -30.51 14.02 6.28
N SER A 90 -30.74 12.84 5.73
CA SER A 90 -29.68 11.84 5.54
C SER A 90 -29.16 11.82 4.11
N ALA A 91 -27.88 11.55 3.93
CA ALA A 91 -27.31 11.19 2.65
C ALA A 91 -27.93 9.86 2.15
N PRO A 92 -28.21 9.73 0.85
CA PRO A 92 -28.77 8.49 0.31
C PRO A 92 -27.77 7.35 0.29
N ALA A 93 -26.46 7.64 0.24
CA ALA A 93 -25.39 6.67 0.18
C ALA A 93 -24.77 6.42 1.56
N ILE A 94 -24.41 5.16 1.80
CA ILE A 94 -23.56 4.76 2.94
C ILE A 94 -22.12 5.13 2.60
N VAL A 95 -21.37 5.70 3.56
CA VAL A 95 -19.93 5.90 3.43
C VAL A 95 -19.17 4.84 4.20
N ARG A 96 -18.07 4.37 3.59
CA ARG A 96 -17.11 3.47 4.22
C ARG A 96 -15.74 4.13 4.11
N PRO A 97 -15.30 4.88 5.14
CA PRO A 97 -13.99 5.53 5.12
C PRO A 97 -12.89 4.49 4.93
N GLY A 98 -11.81 4.90 4.33
CA GLY A 98 -10.67 4.06 3.99
C GLY A 98 -10.27 4.31 2.54
N THR A 99 -9.00 4.28 2.28
CA THR A 99 -8.49 4.33 0.92
C THR A 99 -8.73 2.97 0.28
N TYR A 100 -9.60 2.96 -0.72
CA TYR A 100 -9.74 1.79 -1.58
C TYR A 100 -8.57 1.81 -2.55
N ASP A 101 -7.67 0.87 -2.40
CA ASP A 101 -6.53 0.67 -3.30
C ASP A 101 -6.96 -0.16 -4.54
N ASP A 102 -8.26 -0.16 -4.83
CA ASP A 102 -8.92 -0.92 -5.90
C ASP A 102 -8.36 -0.56 -7.28
N PHE A 103 -8.15 0.75 -7.53
CA PHE A 103 -7.80 1.20 -8.86
C PHE A 103 -6.30 1.29 -9.09
N PHE A 104 -5.84 0.73 -10.21
CA PHE A 104 -4.46 0.87 -10.70
C PHE A 104 -4.01 2.33 -10.80
N ALA A 105 -4.92 3.24 -11.13
CA ALA A 105 -4.64 4.67 -11.24
C ALA A 105 -4.36 5.35 -9.90
N THR A 106 -4.92 4.84 -8.80
CA THR A 106 -4.80 5.40 -7.44
C THR A 106 -4.28 4.39 -6.43
N PRO A 107 -3.15 3.71 -6.70
CA PRO A 107 -2.63 2.66 -5.84
C PRO A 107 -2.11 3.21 -4.53
N ARG A 108 -2.12 2.41 -3.48
CA ARG A 108 -1.46 2.74 -2.22
C ARG A 108 0.05 2.82 -2.42
N THR A 109 0.63 3.98 -2.11
CA THR A 109 2.08 4.13 -2.19
C THR A 109 2.74 3.58 -0.93
N ILE A 110 3.68 2.67 -1.12
CA ILE A 110 4.59 2.16 -0.09
C ILE A 110 6.02 2.63 -0.39
N SER A 111 6.85 2.78 0.62
CA SER A 111 8.19 3.38 0.49
C SER A 111 9.16 2.86 1.55
N GLY A 112 10.44 3.18 1.39
CA GLY A 112 11.50 2.75 2.29
C GLY A 112 12.15 1.44 1.88
N LEU A 113 13.18 1.03 2.61
CA LEU A 113 13.88 -0.23 2.37
C LEU A 113 13.04 -1.42 2.85
N SER A 114 12.27 -1.26 3.93
CA SER A 114 11.39 -2.29 4.46
C SER A 114 10.16 -1.67 5.10
N GLY A 115 9.13 -2.46 5.28
CA GLY A 115 7.91 -2.03 5.97
C GLY A 115 6.76 -3.02 5.85
N THR A 116 5.65 -2.61 6.43
CA THR A 116 4.37 -3.32 6.38
C THR A 116 3.26 -2.31 6.07
N SER A 117 2.35 -2.69 5.21
CA SER A 117 1.13 -1.93 4.90
C SER A 117 -0.08 -2.84 4.98
N THR A 118 -1.20 -2.31 5.46
CA THR A 118 -2.45 -3.06 5.55
C THR A 118 -3.49 -2.48 4.59
N SER A 119 -4.30 -3.34 3.99
CA SER A 119 -5.43 -2.99 3.13
C SER A 119 -6.55 -4.00 3.29
N LYS A 120 -7.58 -3.88 2.49
CA LYS A 120 -8.67 -4.85 2.32
C LYS A 120 -9.11 -4.91 0.88
N ASN A 121 -9.57 -6.08 0.45
CA ASN A 121 -10.17 -6.24 -0.88
C ASN A 121 -11.68 -6.57 -0.85
N ASP A 122 -12.36 -6.47 0.30
CA ASP A 122 -13.79 -6.82 0.44
C ASP A 122 -14.74 -6.09 -0.53
N PHE A 123 -14.30 -4.99 -1.14
CA PHE A 123 -15.10 -4.18 -2.08
C PHE A 123 -14.30 -3.78 -3.31
N ALA A 124 -13.18 -4.43 -3.53
CA ALA A 124 -12.39 -4.24 -4.73
C ALA A 124 -13.08 -4.90 -5.93
N SER A 125 -12.63 -4.59 -7.12
CA SER A 125 -13.20 -5.10 -8.38
C SER A 125 -12.13 -5.13 -9.47
N ALA A 126 -12.21 -6.09 -10.35
CA ALA A 126 -11.33 -6.13 -11.52
C ALA A 126 -11.58 -4.95 -12.46
N GLU A 127 -10.52 -4.30 -12.90
CA GLU A 127 -10.59 -3.22 -13.88
C GLU A 127 -10.57 -3.77 -15.32
N VAL A 128 -11.14 -2.99 -16.25
CA VAL A 128 -11.08 -3.35 -17.68
C VAL A 128 -9.63 -3.41 -18.16
N ASN A 129 -9.23 -4.53 -18.76
CA ASN A 129 -7.88 -4.87 -19.20
C ASN A 129 -6.88 -5.14 -18.07
N GLU A 130 -7.33 -5.41 -16.90
CA GLU A 130 -6.50 -5.92 -15.82
C GLU A 130 -5.94 -7.30 -16.20
N PRO A 131 -4.63 -7.55 -16.03
CA PRO A 131 -4.07 -8.85 -16.34
C PRO A 131 -4.49 -9.90 -15.34
N ASN A 132 -4.48 -11.14 -15.75
CA ASN A 132 -4.59 -12.28 -14.84
C ASN A 132 -3.43 -12.26 -13.82
N HIS A 133 -3.76 -12.47 -12.55
CA HIS A 133 -2.78 -12.61 -11.49
C HIS A 133 -2.47 -14.09 -11.26
N VAL A 134 -1.19 -14.48 -11.38
CA VAL A 134 -0.73 -15.88 -11.21
C VAL A 134 -1.48 -16.88 -12.12
N GLY A 135 -2.04 -16.40 -13.25
CA GLY A 135 -2.84 -17.22 -14.17
C GLY A 135 -4.33 -17.27 -13.86
N PHE A 136 -4.79 -16.70 -12.76
CA PHE A 136 -6.21 -16.56 -12.40
C PHE A 136 -6.74 -15.21 -12.88
N LEU A 137 -8.03 -15.16 -13.25
CA LEU A 137 -8.68 -13.91 -13.62
C LEU A 137 -8.66 -12.95 -12.42
N ALA A 138 -8.36 -11.68 -12.69
CA ALA A 138 -8.50 -10.65 -11.68
C ALA A 138 -9.95 -10.56 -11.21
N SER A 139 -10.15 -10.41 -9.91
CA SER A 139 -11.48 -10.35 -9.28
C SER A 139 -11.63 -9.21 -8.30
N ASP A 140 -10.97 -9.30 -7.17
CA ASP A 140 -11.05 -8.38 -6.04
C ASP A 140 -9.66 -7.80 -5.73
N SER A 141 -8.94 -7.42 -6.77
CA SER A 141 -7.55 -6.98 -6.69
C SER A 141 -7.42 -5.59 -6.08
N VAL A 142 -6.37 -5.39 -5.29
CA VAL A 142 -5.93 -4.08 -4.81
C VAL A 142 -4.49 -3.81 -5.25
N TRP A 143 -4.18 -2.53 -5.46
CA TRP A 143 -2.94 -2.11 -6.05
C TRP A 143 -2.05 -1.32 -5.08
N PHE A 144 -0.77 -1.69 -5.04
CA PHE A 144 0.27 -0.92 -4.36
C PHE A 144 1.28 -0.42 -5.38
N LYS A 145 1.91 0.72 -5.06
CA LYS A 145 2.99 1.31 -5.83
C LYS A 145 4.24 1.43 -4.97
N TYR A 146 5.32 0.83 -5.43
CA TYR A 146 6.64 0.91 -4.82
C TYR A 146 7.66 1.47 -5.80
N THR A 147 8.35 2.55 -5.41
CA THR A 147 9.52 3.03 -6.18
C THR A 147 10.77 2.67 -5.37
N ALA A 148 11.60 1.81 -5.95
CA ALA A 148 12.78 1.30 -5.25
C ALA A 148 13.78 2.42 -4.95
N PRO A 149 14.11 2.70 -3.68
CA PRO A 149 15.06 3.76 -3.33
C PRO A 149 16.51 3.42 -3.69
N ALA A 150 16.81 2.15 -3.90
CA ALA A 150 18.13 1.63 -4.30
C ALA A 150 17.97 0.33 -5.08
N SER A 151 19.04 -0.10 -5.77
CA SER A 151 19.10 -1.44 -6.35
C SER A 151 19.43 -2.49 -5.29
N GLY A 152 18.80 -3.66 -5.36
CA GLY A 152 19.01 -4.74 -4.40
C GLY A 152 18.03 -5.90 -4.62
N GLN A 153 18.08 -6.88 -3.75
CA GLN A 153 17.11 -7.98 -3.73
C GLN A 153 15.93 -7.58 -2.86
N ILE A 154 14.73 -7.57 -3.44
CA ILE A 154 13.51 -7.28 -2.68
C ILE A 154 12.70 -8.55 -2.50
N ASP A 155 12.24 -8.76 -1.27
CA ASP A 155 11.25 -9.76 -0.90
C ASP A 155 9.93 -9.05 -0.59
N ILE A 156 8.83 -9.53 -1.15
CA ILE A 156 7.48 -9.02 -0.88
C ILE A 156 6.61 -10.21 -0.50
N SER A 157 5.80 -10.07 0.55
CA SER A 157 4.90 -11.14 0.99
C SER A 157 3.58 -10.62 1.53
N THR A 158 2.56 -11.48 1.45
CA THR A 158 1.23 -11.25 2.03
C THR A 158 1.05 -11.94 3.39
N ALA A 159 2.14 -12.38 4.02
CA ALA A 159 2.11 -13.03 5.33
C ALA A 159 1.42 -12.16 6.39
N GLY A 160 0.42 -12.71 7.07
CA GLY A 160 -0.44 -12.00 8.02
C GLY A 160 -1.79 -11.56 7.44
N SER A 161 -2.04 -11.77 6.15
CA SER A 161 -3.38 -11.71 5.56
C SER A 161 -4.25 -12.84 6.10
N ASN A 162 -5.58 -12.65 6.11
CA ASN A 162 -6.51 -13.63 6.69
C ASN A 162 -7.33 -14.42 5.66
N PHE A 163 -6.89 -14.40 4.40
CA PHE A 163 -7.48 -15.16 3.30
C PHE A 163 -6.38 -15.65 2.35
N ASP A 164 -6.74 -16.53 1.42
CA ASP A 164 -5.86 -17.08 0.40
C ASP A 164 -5.58 -16.06 -0.69
N THR A 165 -4.32 -15.59 -0.77
CA THR A 165 -3.91 -14.43 -1.56
C THR A 165 -3.19 -14.83 -2.85
N LEU A 166 -3.41 -14.05 -3.91
CA LEU A 166 -2.58 -14.01 -5.11
C LEU A 166 -1.72 -12.75 -5.07
N LEU A 167 -0.42 -12.88 -5.31
CA LEU A 167 0.53 -11.77 -5.34
C LEU A 167 1.19 -11.68 -6.71
N ALA A 168 1.12 -10.51 -7.35
CA ALA A 168 1.78 -10.27 -8.62
C ALA A 168 2.46 -8.90 -8.65
N VAL A 169 3.64 -8.85 -9.25
CA VAL A 169 4.46 -7.64 -9.38
C VAL A 169 4.71 -7.34 -10.84
N TYR A 170 4.54 -6.08 -11.21
CA TYR A 170 4.65 -5.61 -12.57
C TYR A 170 5.49 -4.34 -12.66
N THR A 171 6.00 -4.06 -13.86
CA THR A 171 6.41 -2.74 -14.31
C THR A 171 5.48 -2.26 -15.41
N GLY A 172 5.33 -0.95 -15.56
CA GLY A 172 4.44 -0.33 -16.53
C GLY A 172 3.57 0.75 -15.89
N ASN A 173 2.97 1.61 -16.74
CA ASN A 173 2.20 2.76 -16.32
C ASN A 173 0.71 2.69 -16.74
N SER A 174 0.30 1.62 -17.39
CA SER A 174 -1.10 1.35 -17.72
C SER A 174 -1.38 -0.15 -17.73
N LEU A 175 -2.62 -0.54 -17.39
CA LEU A 175 -3.05 -1.94 -17.32
C LEU A 175 -2.78 -2.72 -18.62
N ASN A 176 -2.91 -2.05 -19.78
CA ASN A 176 -2.70 -2.67 -21.11
C ASN A 176 -1.24 -2.94 -21.45
N SER A 177 -0.28 -2.45 -20.66
CA SER A 177 1.15 -2.50 -20.95
C SER A 177 1.99 -2.90 -19.75
N LEU A 178 1.43 -3.69 -18.86
CA LEU A 178 2.14 -4.23 -17.71
C LEU A 178 3.05 -5.38 -18.14
N ASN A 179 4.31 -5.32 -17.66
CA ASN A 179 5.26 -6.41 -17.79
C ASN A 179 5.36 -7.13 -16.44
N SER A 180 5.04 -8.41 -16.42
CA SER A 180 5.15 -9.23 -15.20
C SER A 180 6.63 -9.40 -14.81
N ILE A 181 6.93 -9.19 -13.54
CA ILE A 181 8.26 -9.34 -12.94
C ILE A 181 8.34 -10.60 -12.09
N ALA A 182 7.36 -10.79 -11.21
CA ALA A 182 7.27 -11.95 -10.33
C ALA A 182 5.82 -12.15 -9.90
N SER A 183 5.42 -13.39 -9.65
CA SER A 183 4.11 -13.69 -9.11
C SER A 183 4.14 -15.01 -8.33
N ASN A 184 3.25 -15.14 -7.36
CA ASN A 184 3.13 -16.35 -6.54
C ASN A 184 1.70 -16.45 -6.01
N ASP A 185 1.21 -17.68 -5.88
CA ASP A 185 -0.05 -18.03 -5.23
C ASP A 185 0.25 -18.40 -3.78
N ASP A 186 0.96 -19.50 -3.56
CA ASP A 186 1.21 -20.06 -2.25
C ASP A 186 2.69 -20.13 -1.88
N VAL A 187 3.00 -19.85 -0.62
CA VAL A 187 4.28 -20.23 -0.01
C VAL A 187 4.12 -21.62 0.60
N ARG A 188 4.51 -22.65 -0.13
CA ARG A 188 4.37 -24.06 0.23
C ARG A 188 2.90 -24.51 0.28
N THR A 189 2.36 -24.77 1.48
CA THR A 189 0.96 -25.20 1.71
C THR A 189 0.17 -24.13 2.45
N GLY A 190 0.57 -22.87 2.33
CA GLY A 190 -0.06 -21.74 3.04
C GLY A 190 -1.04 -20.98 2.17
N GLN A 191 -1.73 -20.03 2.76
CA GLN A 191 -2.66 -19.09 2.10
C GLN A 191 -1.99 -17.74 1.78
N SER A 192 -0.71 -17.59 2.06
CA SER A 192 0.04 -16.39 1.81
C SER A 192 1.00 -16.55 0.65
N SER A 193 1.15 -15.51 -0.13
CA SER A 193 2.02 -15.46 -1.29
C SER A 193 3.31 -14.70 -0.98
N ALA A 194 4.42 -15.06 -1.63
CA ALA A 194 5.67 -14.33 -1.52
C ALA A 194 6.46 -14.37 -2.82
N VAL A 195 7.09 -13.27 -3.16
CA VAL A 195 7.97 -13.12 -4.33
C VAL A 195 9.30 -12.50 -3.92
N SER A 196 10.34 -12.81 -4.71
CA SER A 196 11.67 -12.27 -4.53
C SER A 196 12.26 -11.93 -5.91
N PHE A 197 12.76 -10.71 -6.11
CA PHE A 197 13.33 -10.28 -7.39
C PHE A 197 14.38 -9.18 -7.21
N ALA A 198 15.21 -8.96 -8.23
CA ALA A 198 16.20 -7.88 -8.25
C ALA A 198 15.50 -6.54 -8.58
N ALA A 199 15.44 -5.64 -7.60
CA ALA A 199 14.92 -4.30 -7.78
C ALA A 199 16.01 -3.35 -8.30
N VAL A 200 15.60 -2.41 -9.17
CA VAL A 200 16.48 -1.38 -9.76
C VAL A 200 16.14 -0.03 -9.15
N SER A 201 17.15 0.70 -8.71
CA SER A 201 17.00 2.05 -8.13
C SER A 201 16.19 2.98 -9.03
N GLY A 202 15.19 3.66 -8.48
CA GLY A 202 14.29 4.57 -9.20
C GLY A 202 13.19 3.89 -10.02
N GLN A 203 13.24 2.56 -10.22
CA GLN A 203 12.19 1.84 -10.91
C GLN A 203 10.93 1.77 -10.05
N THR A 204 9.79 2.07 -10.66
CA THR A 204 8.48 1.90 -10.04
C THR A 204 7.91 0.53 -10.36
N TYR A 205 7.48 -0.16 -9.32
CA TYR A 205 6.79 -1.45 -9.37
C TYR A 205 5.33 -1.26 -8.98
N ARG A 206 4.45 -1.97 -9.69
CA ARG A 206 3.03 -2.12 -9.39
C ARG A 206 2.83 -3.50 -8.79
N ILE A 207 2.21 -3.53 -7.64
CA ILE A 207 2.00 -4.78 -6.88
C ILE A 207 0.50 -4.96 -6.76
N ALA A 208 -0.01 -6.06 -7.30
CA ALA A 208 -1.40 -6.47 -7.14
C ALA A 208 -1.48 -7.56 -6.07
N VAL A 209 -2.46 -7.43 -5.18
CA VAL A 209 -2.89 -8.48 -4.26
C VAL A 209 -4.35 -8.76 -4.54
N ASP A 210 -4.66 -10.01 -4.89
CA ASP A 210 -6.00 -10.48 -5.19
C ASP A 210 -6.32 -11.69 -4.30
N GLY A 211 -7.53 -12.22 -4.37
CA GLY A 211 -7.94 -13.44 -3.68
C GLY A 211 -8.02 -14.65 -4.59
N PHE A 212 -7.43 -15.78 -4.18
CA PHE A 212 -7.69 -17.03 -4.84
C PHE A 212 -9.18 -17.35 -4.77
N SER A 213 -9.80 -17.75 -5.89
CA SER A 213 -11.23 -18.09 -5.97
C SER A 213 -12.17 -16.99 -5.40
N ASN A 214 -11.85 -15.72 -5.61
CA ASN A 214 -12.61 -14.55 -5.13
C ASN A 214 -12.69 -14.45 -3.59
N TYR A 215 -11.70 -14.98 -2.87
CA TYR A 215 -11.62 -14.76 -1.43
C TYR A 215 -11.26 -13.32 -1.14
N THR A 216 -11.90 -12.77 -0.11
CA THR A 216 -11.68 -11.40 0.33
C THR A 216 -11.36 -11.34 1.83
N GLY A 217 -10.73 -10.25 2.26
CA GLY A 217 -10.39 -10.05 3.66
C GLY A 217 -9.35 -8.95 3.91
N ASN A 218 -8.70 -9.08 5.05
CA ASN A 218 -7.62 -8.16 5.43
C ASN A 218 -6.30 -8.58 4.76
N ILE A 219 -5.67 -7.61 4.11
CA ILE A 219 -4.35 -7.76 3.49
C ILE A 219 -3.30 -7.18 4.43
N THR A 220 -2.22 -7.92 4.60
CA THR A 220 -0.96 -7.45 5.20
C THR A 220 0.13 -7.63 4.15
N LEU A 221 0.62 -6.54 3.57
CA LEU A 221 1.72 -6.55 2.61
C LEU A 221 3.01 -6.15 3.30
N ASN A 222 4.00 -7.03 3.26
CA ASN A 222 5.34 -6.80 3.81
C ASN A 222 6.35 -6.68 2.67
N TRP A 223 7.35 -5.82 2.81
CA TRP A 223 8.47 -5.72 1.88
C TRP A 223 9.79 -5.52 2.62
N ASP A 224 10.87 -6.07 2.05
CA ASP A 224 12.24 -5.93 2.53
C ASP A 224 13.22 -5.88 1.36
N LEU A 225 13.80 -4.69 1.11
CA LEU A 225 14.82 -4.46 0.08
C LEU A 225 16.21 -4.59 0.71
N ARG A 226 16.86 -5.70 0.43
CA ARG A 226 18.24 -5.98 0.88
C ARG A 226 19.23 -5.38 -0.11
N LEU A 227 20.03 -4.44 0.37
CA LEU A 227 21.05 -3.80 -0.45
C LEU A 227 22.26 -4.73 -0.67
N PRO A 228 22.95 -4.61 -1.83
CA PRO A 228 24.23 -5.27 -2.00
C PRO A 228 25.21 -4.86 -0.89
N SER A 229 25.79 -5.83 -0.26
CA SER A 229 26.89 -5.61 0.69
C SER A 229 28.17 -6.21 0.12
N PRO A 230 29.35 -5.59 0.36
CA PRO A 230 30.61 -6.23 0.02
C PRO A 230 30.69 -7.61 0.65
N PRO A 231 31.28 -8.60 -0.05
CA PRO A 231 31.48 -9.92 0.54
C PRO A 231 32.39 -9.81 1.77
N LEU A 232 32.14 -10.66 2.73
CA LEU A 232 33.06 -10.82 3.86
C LEU A 232 34.42 -11.31 3.37
N ALA A 233 35.45 -11.15 4.19
CA ALA A 233 36.79 -11.66 3.89
C ALA A 233 36.76 -13.19 3.72
N PRO A 234 37.54 -13.74 2.78
CA PRO A 234 37.77 -15.17 2.72
C PRO A 234 38.30 -15.71 4.04
N THR A 235 37.98 -16.95 4.35
CA THR A 235 38.48 -17.64 5.59
C THR A 235 39.47 -18.73 5.23
N ASN A 236 40.19 -19.25 6.23
CA ASN A 236 41.17 -20.34 6.08
C ASN A 236 42.21 -20.03 4.97
N VAL A 237 42.63 -18.78 4.86
CA VAL A 237 43.65 -18.39 3.90
C VAL A 237 44.98 -19.00 4.28
N THR A 238 45.54 -19.81 3.39
CA THR A 238 46.86 -20.42 3.56
C THR A 238 47.75 -20.11 2.37
N ALA A 239 49.06 -20.01 2.60
CA ALA A 239 50.04 -19.82 1.57
C ALA A 239 51.20 -20.80 1.79
N ILE A 240 51.50 -21.61 0.80
CA ILE A 240 52.61 -22.57 0.82
C ILE A 240 53.54 -22.35 -0.37
N THR A 241 54.83 -22.51 -0.16
CA THR A 241 55.79 -22.46 -1.26
C THR A 241 55.70 -23.78 -2.02
N SER A 242 55.22 -23.75 -3.26
CA SER A 242 55.07 -24.95 -4.09
C SER A 242 56.31 -25.23 -4.92
N ARG A 243 57.00 -24.18 -5.41
CA ARG A 243 58.25 -24.27 -6.20
C ARG A 243 59.05 -22.98 -6.01
N SER A 244 60.30 -22.99 -6.57
CA SER A 244 61.10 -21.76 -6.60
C SER A 244 60.33 -20.63 -7.34
N ARG A 245 60.09 -19.51 -6.64
CA ARG A 245 59.35 -18.32 -7.09
C ARG A 245 57.84 -18.52 -7.28
N GLU A 246 57.25 -19.61 -6.77
CA GLU A 246 55.84 -19.89 -6.80
C GLU A 246 55.29 -20.08 -5.38
N VAL A 247 54.13 -19.48 -5.10
CA VAL A 247 53.36 -19.66 -3.88
C VAL A 247 51.97 -20.12 -4.28
N GLU A 248 51.54 -21.23 -3.74
CA GLU A 248 50.18 -21.70 -3.83
C GLU A 248 49.34 -21.11 -2.68
N ILE A 249 48.21 -20.53 -3.01
CA ILE A 249 47.32 -19.89 -2.05
C ILE A 249 45.95 -20.55 -2.14
N SER A 250 45.45 -20.97 -1.01
CA SER A 250 44.13 -21.53 -0.87
C SER A 250 43.31 -20.79 0.17
N TRP A 251 42.01 -20.78 0.02
CA TRP A 251 41.06 -20.14 0.94
C TRP A 251 39.69 -20.80 0.86
N SER A 252 38.85 -20.55 1.86
CA SER A 252 37.43 -20.86 1.84
C SER A 252 36.64 -19.61 1.50
N ALA A 253 35.58 -19.76 0.71
CA ALA A 253 34.67 -18.69 0.42
C ALA A 253 34.04 -18.12 1.72
N PRO A 254 33.75 -16.82 1.79
CA PRO A 254 33.08 -16.25 2.95
C PRO A 254 31.70 -16.88 3.15
N ALA A 255 31.37 -17.21 4.40
CA ALA A 255 30.01 -17.61 4.77
C ALA A 255 29.09 -16.39 4.67
N ASN A 256 27.87 -16.56 4.11
CA ASN A 256 26.81 -15.55 4.09
C ASN A 256 27.10 -14.30 3.22
N ALA A 257 27.60 -14.47 2.01
CA ALA A 257 27.53 -13.40 1.01
C ALA A 257 26.08 -13.27 0.54
N ASN A 258 25.44 -12.11 0.75
CA ASN A 258 24.09 -11.83 0.22
C ASN A 258 24.05 -11.84 -1.32
N TYR A 259 25.21 -11.71 -1.94
CA TYR A 259 25.44 -11.81 -3.37
C TYR A 259 26.63 -12.76 -3.64
N PRO A 260 26.59 -13.53 -4.70
CA PRO A 260 27.68 -14.46 -5.03
C PRO A 260 28.97 -13.69 -5.26
N VAL A 261 30.06 -14.19 -4.67
CA VAL A 261 31.42 -13.68 -4.94
C VAL A 261 31.80 -14.04 -6.37
N THR A 262 32.12 -13.07 -7.19
CA THR A 262 32.45 -13.27 -8.61
C THR A 262 33.96 -13.42 -8.85
N SER A 263 34.78 -12.87 -7.97
CA SER A 263 36.23 -12.95 -8.07
C SER A 263 36.95 -12.79 -6.74
N TYR A 264 38.16 -13.28 -6.66
CA TYR A 264 39.11 -13.04 -5.57
C TYR A 264 40.37 -12.43 -6.15
N THR A 265 40.93 -11.46 -5.47
CA THR A 265 42.23 -10.87 -5.80
C THR A 265 43.20 -11.12 -4.67
N VAL A 266 44.32 -11.76 -4.98
CA VAL A 266 45.41 -11.99 -4.09
C VAL A 266 46.51 -10.98 -4.37
N THR A 267 47.01 -10.30 -3.35
CA THR A 267 48.10 -9.31 -3.46
C THR A 267 49.25 -9.67 -2.55
N SER A 268 50.48 -9.72 -3.10
CA SER A 268 51.69 -9.85 -2.32
C SER A 268 52.04 -8.53 -1.64
N SER A 269 52.12 -8.53 -0.31
CA SER A 269 52.46 -7.34 0.48
C SER A 269 53.88 -6.81 0.24
N SER A 270 54.80 -7.70 -0.13
CA SER A 270 56.22 -7.34 -0.31
C SER A 270 56.56 -6.85 -1.73
N SER A 271 55.82 -7.29 -2.75
CA SER A 271 56.10 -6.97 -4.16
C SER A 271 54.99 -6.22 -4.88
N GLY A 272 53.80 -6.10 -4.27
CA GLY A 272 52.62 -5.54 -4.89
C GLY A 272 52.06 -6.35 -6.05
N LYS A 273 52.60 -7.52 -6.35
CA LYS A 273 52.11 -8.41 -7.40
C LYS A 273 50.72 -8.93 -7.04
N THR A 274 49.84 -8.95 -8.00
CA THR A 274 48.47 -9.43 -7.85
C THR A 274 48.19 -10.60 -8.80
N CYS A 275 47.32 -11.51 -8.38
CA CYS A 275 46.62 -12.41 -9.28
C CYS A 275 45.12 -12.40 -8.95
N THR A 276 44.30 -12.49 -9.96
CA THR A 276 42.85 -12.53 -9.83
C THR A 276 42.34 -13.89 -10.29
N TRP A 277 41.56 -14.51 -9.44
CA TRP A 277 40.84 -15.73 -9.75
C TRP A 277 39.36 -15.40 -9.90
N THR A 278 38.80 -15.68 -11.08
CA THR A 278 37.36 -15.51 -11.36
C THR A 278 36.70 -16.87 -11.25
N GLN A 279 35.68 -16.96 -10.42
CA GLN A 279 34.98 -18.21 -10.17
C GLN A 279 34.29 -18.72 -11.44
N GLY A 280 34.76 -19.84 -11.95
CA GLY A 280 33.92 -20.77 -12.67
C GLY A 280 33.10 -21.58 -11.66
N PRO A 281 32.03 -22.27 -12.07
CA PRO A 281 31.28 -23.12 -11.17
C PRO A 281 32.22 -24.13 -10.51
N LEU A 282 32.14 -24.18 -9.16
CA LEU A 282 32.77 -25.23 -8.35
C LEU A 282 32.11 -26.56 -8.67
#